data_39943f76757f4c8327203b540c521cbc
#
_entry.id   39943f76757f4c8327203b540c521cbc
#
_cell.length_a   1.000
_cell.length_b   1.000
_cell.length_c   1.000
_cell.angle_alpha   90.00
_cell.angle_beta   90.00
_cell.angle_gamma   90.00
#
_symmetry.space_group_name_H-M   'P 1'
#
loop_
_entity.id
_entity.type
_entity.pdbx_description
1 polymer ?
#
loop_
_entity_poly.entity_id
_entity_poly.type
_entity_poly.pdbx_seq_one_letter_code
_entity_poly.pdbx_strand_id
1 'polypeptide(L)'
;RETMPLLVKQLQTETFKVVRSEKSERVKRGEQRLKEYEQKQKRDKELYAQAYMLPSDSIVIVPEEVYEKAYENGRSTTPSLYSIERRKNDTKVTFIQPIYWDWQWLYYSPGFKIIDKKSGDEYNVRGYDGGAPIGRLLAVKGFNHKYIYISLLFPKLKKSVKEIDILELPHKKDKEQLPSNDDGKSKSYFNIKVKDYQTISDKKNKKIYY
;
A
#
# COMPACT_ATOMS: atom_id res chain seq x y z
N ARG A 1 74.72 4.53 -6.39
CA ARG A 1 73.99 5.32 -5.32
C ARG A 1 72.83 6.19 -5.85
N GLU A 2 72.46 6.12 -7.15
CA GLU A 2 71.37 6.97 -7.72
C GLU A 2 70.02 6.26 -7.95
N THR A 3 69.91 5.00 -7.63
CA THR A 3 68.69 4.23 -7.89
C THR A 3 67.60 4.35 -6.80
N MET A 4 67.93 4.69 -5.58
CA MET A 4 66.98 4.83 -4.47
C MET A 4 65.98 6.01 -4.61
N PRO A 5 66.37 7.22 -5.07
CA PRO A 5 65.43 8.32 -5.19
C PRO A 5 64.38 8.13 -6.30
N LEU A 6 64.72 7.41 -7.37
CA LEU A 6 63.79 7.10 -8.46
C LEU A 6 62.71 6.11 -8.03
N LEU A 7 63.08 5.08 -7.28
CA LEU A 7 62.13 4.07 -6.78
C LEU A 7 61.10 4.67 -5.79
N VAL A 8 61.58 5.56 -4.90
CA VAL A 8 60.70 6.27 -3.97
C VAL A 8 59.73 7.21 -4.69
N LYS A 9 60.17 7.91 -5.74
CA LYS A 9 59.31 8.74 -6.57
C LYS A 9 58.26 7.94 -7.33
N GLN A 10 58.63 6.77 -7.89
CA GLN A 10 57.67 5.89 -8.56
C GLN A 10 56.66 5.33 -7.58
N LEU A 11 57.03 4.85 -6.43
CA LEU A 11 56.10 4.36 -5.39
C LEU A 11 55.15 5.45 -4.90
N GLN A 12 55.65 6.66 -4.67
CA GLN A 12 54.77 7.80 -4.31
C GLN A 12 53.81 8.15 -5.43
N THR A 13 54.22 8.10 -6.70
CA THR A 13 53.35 8.42 -7.86
C THR A 13 52.27 7.34 -8.03
N GLU A 14 52.59 6.08 -7.84
CA GLU A 14 51.61 4.98 -7.92
C GLU A 14 50.61 5.03 -6.76
N THR A 15 51.09 5.28 -5.55
CA THR A 15 50.21 5.46 -4.38
C THR A 15 49.26 6.63 -4.53
N PHE A 16 49.72 7.77 -5.08
CA PHE A 16 48.85 8.90 -5.41
C PHE A 16 47.85 8.60 -6.50
N LYS A 17 48.20 7.82 -7.52
CA LYS A 17 47.26 7.39 -8.57
C LYS A 17 46.15 6.49 -8.01
N VAL A 18 46.48 5.54 -7.14
CA VAL A 18 45.51 4.62 -6.51
C VAL A 18 44.55 5.40 -5.60
N VAL A 19 45.02 6.29 -4.77
CA VAL A 19 44.19 7.14 -3.89
C VAL A 19 43.27 8.05 -4.71
N ARG A 20 43.75 8.60 -5.81
CA ARG A 20 42.95 9.45 -6.69
C ARG A 20 41.86 8.65 -7.44
N SER A 21 42.14 7.42 -7.84
CA SER A 21 41.20 6.48 -8.43
C SER A 21 40.09 6.10 -7.44
N GLU A 22 40.42 5.75 -6.20
CA GLU A 22 39.42 5.41 -5.18
C GLU A 22 38.48 6.57 -4.82
N LYS A 23 39.03 7.78 -4.69
CA LYS A 23 38.22 8.99 -4.46
C LYS A 23 37.30 9.27 -5.65
N SER A 24 37.76 9.08 -6.86
CA SER A 24 36.95 9.29 -8.08
C SER A 24 35.79 8.30 -8.16
N GLU A 25 35.98 7.04 -7.82
CA GLU A 25 34.93 6.01 -7.81
C GLU A 25 33.88 6.25 -6.69
N ARG A 26 34.32 6.69 -5.52
CA ARG A 26 33.40 7.07 -4.43
C ARG A 26 32.56 8.28 -4.80
N VAL A 27 33.15 9.27 -5.44
CA VAL A 27 32.43 10.48 -5.91
C VAL A 27 31.42 10.10 -6.97
N LYS A 28 31.80 9.32 -7.98
CA LYS A 28 30.87 8.85 -9.02
C LYS A 28 29.67 8.09 -8.45
N ARG A 29 29.92 7.17 -7.49
CA ARG A 29 28.85 6.46 -6.80
C ARG A 29 27.96 7.38 -5.98
N GLY A 30 28.53 8.41 -5.34
CA GLY A 30 27.77 9.44 -4.63
C GLY A 30 26.86 10.25 -5.55
N GLU A 31 27.40 10.72 -6.67
CA GLU A 31 26.65 11.47 -7.68
C GLU A 31 25.54 10.63 -8.30
N GLN A 32 25.79 9.35 -8.58
CA GLN A 32 24.78 8.46 -9.10
C GLN A 32 23.64 8.24 -8.12
N ARG A 33 23.93 8.02 -6.83
CA ARG A 33 22.91 7.90 -5.78
C ARG A 33 22.07 9.16 -5.64
N LEU A 34 22.72 10.33 -5.74
CA LEU A 34 22.01 11.60 -5.68
C LEU A 34 21.04 11.75 -6.86
N LYS A 35 21.49 11.45 -8.08
CA LYS A 35 20.61 11.45 -9.27
C LYS A 35 19.43 10.50 -9.15
N GLU A 36 19.68 9.29 -8.66
CA GLU A 36 18.60 8.31 -8.43
C GLU A 36 17.60 8.81 -7.38
N TYR A 37 18.08 9.44 -6.32
CA TYR A 37 17.24 10.05 -5.29
C TYR A 37 16.39 11.19 -5.86
N GLU A 38 16.98 12.11 -6.60
CA GLU A 38 16.30 13.22 -7.25
C GLU A 38 15.23 12.73 -8.25
N GLN A 39 15.53 11.69 -9.02
CA GLN A 39 14.57 11.07 -9.94
C GLN A 39 13.38 10.46 -9.20
N LYS A 40 13.63 9.76 -8.08
CA LYS A 40 12.56 9.22 -7.22
C LYS A 40 11.69 10.32 -6.65
N GLN A 41 12.29 11.39 -6.12
CA GLN A 41 11.57 12.53 -5.58
C GLN A 41 10.70 13.21 -6.62
N LYS A 42 11.23 13.42 -7.82
CA LYS A 42 10.49 13.99 -8.94
C LYS A 42 9.29 13.12 -9.32
N ARG A 43 9.51 11.81 -9.48
CA ARG A 43 8.46 10.84 -9.79
C ARG A 43 7.37 10.83 -8.72
N ASP A 44 7.73 10.79 -7.45
CA ASP A 44 6.76 10.77 -6.34
C ASP A 44 5.94 12.07 -6.32
N LYS A 45 6.56 13.21 -6.54
CA LYS A 45 5.86 14.50 -6.63
C LYS A 45 4.83 14.52 -7.76
N GLU A 46 5.19 14.00 -8.93
CA GLU A 46 4.27 13.88 -10.08
C GLU A 46 3.12 12.91 -9.76
N LEU A 47 3.44 11.79 -9.12
CA LEU A 47 2.46 10.79 -8.71
C LEU A 47 1.46 11.35 -7.69
N TYR A 48 1.93 12.08 -6.68
CA TYR A 48 1.08 12.73 -5.68
C TYR A 48 0.18 13.81 -6.30
N ALA A 49 0.69 14.56 -7.27
CA ALA A 49 -0.10 15.55 -8.00
C ALA A 49 -1.24 14.93 -8.84
N GLN A 50 -1.07 13.68 -9.27
CA GLN A 50 -2.05 12.93 -10.08
C GLN A 50 -2.94 12.00 -9.24
N ALA A 51 -2.71 11.89 -7.92
CA ALA A 51 -3.50 11.04 -7.06
C ALA A 51 -4.99 11.42 -7.11
N TYR A 52 -5.85 10.42 -7.05
CA TYR A 52 -7.28 10.64 -6.95
C TYR A 52 -7.64 11.06 -5.53
N MET A 53 -8.04 12.32 -5.36
CA MET A 53 -8.47 12.83 -4.06
C MET A 53 -9.86 12.29 -3.73
N LEU A 54 -9.98 11.53 -2.63
CA LEU A 54 -11.28 11.09 -2.14
C LEU A 54 -12.10 12.32 -1.72
N PRO A 55 -13.35 12.47 -2.21
CA PRO A 55 -14.21 13.55 -1.78
C PRO A 55 -14.46 13.49 -0.27
N SER A 56 -14.21 14.57 0.44
CA SER A 56 -14.28 14.60 1.91
C SER A 56 -15.67 14.31 2.47
N ASP A 57 -16.71 14.69 1.75
CA ASP A 57 -18.11 14.41 2.09
C ASP A 57 -18.54 12.95 1.90
N SER A 58 -17.74 12.19 1.16
CA SER A 58 -17.96 10.76 0.93
C SER A 58 -17.21 9.86 1.92
N ILE A 59 -16.25 10.41 2.66
CA ILE A 59 -15.45 9.67 3.64
C ILE A 59 -16.26 9.49 4.92
N VAL A 60 -16.38 8.23 5.37
CA VAL A 60 -17.05 7.90 6.63
C VAL A 60 -16.01 7.57 7.69
N ILE A 61 -16.01 8.38 8.76
CA ILE A 61 -15.14 8.17 9.92
C ILE A 61 -15.65 6.98 10.73
N VAL A 62 -14.73 6.12 11.13
CA VAL A 62 -15.01 4.96 12.01
C VAL A 62 -15.23 5.49 13.43
N PRO A 63 -16.35 5.13 14.09
CA PRO A 63 -16.56 5.47 15.49
C PRO A 63 -15.48 4.87 16.40
N GLU A 64 -15.11 5.57 17.46
CA GLU A 64 -14.04 5.18 18.37
C GLU A 64 -14.25 3.76 18.94
N GLU A 65 -15.43 3.47 19.40
CA GLU A 65 -15.80 2.16 19.96
C GLU A 65 -15.66 1.00 18.95
N VAL A 66 -15.68 1.29 17.64
CA VAL A 66 -15.52 0.30 16.57
C VAL A 66 -14.04 0.01 16.32
N TYR A 67 -13.20 1.05 16.17
CA TYR A 67 -11.79 0.81 15.91
C TYR A 67 -11.03 0.32 17.15
N GLU A 68 -11.44 0.68 18.37
CA GLU A 68 -10.88 0.12 19.61
C GLU A 68 -11.00 -1.40 19.61
N LYS A 69 -12.18 -1.95 19.34
CA LYS A 69 -12.40 -3.40 19.24
C LYS A 69 -11.58 -4.06 18.13
N ALA A 70 -11.43 -3.37 16.99
CA ALA A 70 -10.66 -3.89 15.86
C ALA A 70 -9.16 -3.98 16.16
N TYR A 71 -8.64 -3.15 17.07
CA TYR A 71 -7.22 -3.04 17.42
C TYR A 71 -6.83 -3.61 18.78
N GLU A 72 -7.77 -4.17 19.55
CA GLU A 72 -7.50 -4.81 20.86
C GLU A 72 -6.42 -5.90 20.78
N ASN A 73 -6.21 -6.51 19.63
CA ASN A 73 -5.29 -7.63 19.42
C ASN A 73 -3.97 -7.29 18.70
N GLY A 74 -3.61 -6.02 18.60
CA GLY A 74 -2.31 -5.62 18.06
C GLY A 74 -2.36 -4.42 17.13
N ARG A 75 -1.43 -3.51 17.33
CA ARG A 75 -1.22 -2.32 16.49
C ARG A 75 -0.66 -2.74 15.12
N SER A 76 -1.54 -3.05 14.20
CA SER A 76 -1.16 -3.28 12.81
C SER A 76 -1.29 -1.97 12.03
N THR A 77 -0.25 -1.60 11.27
CA THR A 77 -0.33 -0.52 10.26
C THR A 77 -1.15 -0.96 9.04
N THR A 78 -1.43 -2.25 8.93
CA THR A 78 -2.26 -2.83 7.89
C THR A 78 -3.73 -2.53 8.18
N PRO A 79 -4.55 -2.12 7.19
CA PRO A 79 -5.98 -1.97 7.38
C PRO A 79 -6.61 -3.23 7.99
N SER A 80 -7.49 -3.05 8.97
CA SER A 80 -8.20 -4.17 9.62
C SER A 80 -9.42 -4.57 8.82
N LEU A 81 -9.65 -5.87 8.66
CA LEU A 81 -10.89 -6.37 8.09
C LEU A 81 -12.06 -6.09 9.07
N TYR A 82 -13.09 -5.39 8.58
CA TYR A 82 -14.25 -5.00 9.38
C TYR A 82 -15.49 -5.83 9.08
N SER A 83 -15.87 -5.93 7.78
CA SER A 83 -17.10 -6.64 7.41
C SER A 83 -17.05 -7.24 6.02
N ILE A 84 -17.86 -8.31 5.83
CA ILE A 84 -18.09 -8.97 4.56
C ILE A 84 -19.61 -9.03 4.36
N GLU A 85 -20.12 -8.26 3.41
CA GLU A 85 -21.54 -8.16 3.12
C GLU A 85 -21.85 -8.83 1.78
N ARG A 86 -22.69 -9.87 1.81
CA ARG A 86 -23.24 -10.49 0.59
C ARG A 86 -24.43 -9.71 0.12
N ARG A 87 -24.25 -8.96 -0.96
CA ARG A 87 -25.33 -8.17 -1.58
C ARG A 87 -26.00 -8.96 -2.71
N LYS A 88 -26.99 -8.35 -3.36
CA LYS A 88 -27.74 -9.03 -4.45
C LYS A 88 -26.83 -9.44 -5.61
N ASN A 89 -25.93 -8.55 -6.02
CA ASN A 89 -25.13 -8.70 -7.25
C ASN A 89 -23.62 -8.84 -6.97
N ASP A 90 -23.15 -8.57 -5.76
CA ASP A 90 -21.74 -8.54 -5.42
C ASP A 90 -21.50 -8.93 -3.95
N THR A 91 -20.24 -8.88 -3.56
CA THR A 91 -19.78 -8.97 -2.18
C THR A 91 -18.98 -7.71 -1.85
N LYS A 92 -19.39 -7.01 -0.79
CA LYS A 92 -18.70 -5.83 -0.28
C LYS A 92 -17.82 -6.21 0.91
N VAL A 93 -16.54 -5.95 0.80
CA VAL A 93 -15.56 -6.14 1.87
C VAL A 93 -15.09 -4.79 2.36
N THR A 94 -15.29 -4.52 3.65
CA THR A 94 -14.96 -3.23 4.26
C THR A 94 -13.78 -3.38 5.21
N PHE A 95 -12.83 -2.45 5.09
CA PHE A 95 -11.66 -2.33 5.94
C PHE A 95 -11.71 -1.06 6.76
N ILE A 96 -11.06 -1.10 7.92
CA ILE A 96 -10.75 0.09 8.73
C ILE A 96 -9.35 0.53 8.37
N GLN A 97 -9.23 1.71 7.78
CA GLN A 97 -7.98 2.31 7.33
C GLN A 97 -7.56 3.44 8.27
N PRO A 98 -6.41 3.35 8.95
CA PRO A 98 -5.89 4.44 9.75
C PRO A 98 -5.33 5.55 8.87
N ILE A 99 -5.58 6.80 9.26
CA ILE A 99 -5.04 8.01 8.66
C ILE A 99 -4.18 8.72 9.70
N TYR A 100 -2.87 8.82 9.42
CA TYR A 100 -1.89 9.38 10.36
C TYR A 100 -1.56 10.85 10.09
N TRP A 101 -1.67 11.29 8.83
CA TRP A 101 -1.26 12.63 8.39
C TRP A 101 -2.42 13.40 7.80
N ASP A 102 -2.28 14.72 7.76
CA ASP A 102 -3.28 15.61 7.15
C ASP A 102 -3.49 15.34 5.66
N TRP A 103 -2.41 14.99 4.97
CA TRP A 103 -2.44 14.44 3.61
C TRP A 103 -1.77 13.08 3.61
N GLN A 104 -2.50 12.06 3.16
CA GLN A 104 -2.01 10.69 3.12
C GLN A 104 -2.43 10.02 1.82
N TRP A 105 -1.47 9.33 1.18
CA TRP A 105 -1.80 8.47 0.07
C TRP A 105 -2.27 7.09 0.55
N LEU A 106 -3.15 6.49 -0.24
CA LEU A 106 -3.64 5.12 -0.06
C LEU A 106 -3.56 4.39 -1.41
N TYR A 107 -3.26 3.11 -1.36
CA TYR A 107 -3.27 2.29 -2.55
C TYR A 107 -3.80 0.89 -2.24
N TYR A 108 -4.79 0.47 -3.02
CA TYR A 108 -5.33 -0.88 -3.02
C TYR A 108 -5.16 -1.46 -4.41
N SER A 109 -4.37 -2.55 -4.52
CA SER A 109 -4.00 -3.13 -5.80
C SER A 109 -5.19 -3.77 -6.52
N PRO A 110 -5.25 -3.69 -7.86
CA PRO A 110 -6.16 -4.53 -8.65
C PRO A 110 -5.88 -6.04 -8.50
N GLY A 111 -4.77 -6.41 -7.87
CA GLY A 111 -4.43 -7.80 -7.52
C GLY A 111 -5.17 -8.37 -6.31
N PHE A 112 -6.03 -7.57 -5.65
CA PHE A 112 -6.89 -8.10 -4.59
C PHE A 112 -7.82 -9.19 -5.10
N LYS A 113 -7.89 -10.31 -4.36
CA LYS A 113 -8.83 -11.39 -4.62
C LYS A 113 -9.28 -12.09 -3.33
N ILE A 114 -10.43 -12.68 -3.41
CA ILE A 114 -10.94 -13.63 -2.41
C ILE A 114 -10.73 -15.04 -2.96
N ILE A 115 -10.24 -15.94 -2.11
CA ILE A 115 -10.07 -17.35 -2.44
C ILE A 115 -10.92 -18.17 -1.48
N ASP A 116 -11.84 -18.99 -2.01
CA ASP A 116 -12.59 -19.97 -1.22
C ASP A 116 -11.66 -21.09 -0.77
N LYS A 117 -11.50 -21.27 0.53
CA LYS A 117 -10.61 -22.28 1.12
C LYS A 117 -11.00 -23.71 0.75
N LYS A 118 -12.28 -23.98 0.51
CA LYS A 118 -12.80 -25.31 0.21
C LYS A 118 -12.66 -25.67 -1.26
N SER A 119 -13.08 -24.77 -2.16
CA SER A 119 -13.10 -25.06 -3.61
C SER A 119 -11.87 -24.56 -4.35
N GLY A 120 -11.15 -23.57 -3.78
CA GLY A 120 -10.09 -22.84 -4.47
C GLY A 120 -10.61 -21.81 -5.48
N ASP A 121 -11.94 -21.60 -5.56
CA ASP A 121 -12.52 -20.60 -6.44
C ASP A 121 -11.98 -19.21 -6.09
N GLU A 122 -11.67 -18.42 -7.12
CA GLU A 122 -11.12 -17.08 -6.99
C GLU A 122 -12.15 -16.03 -7.40
N TYR A 123 -12.20 -14.94 -6.61
CA TYR A 123 -13.08 -13.80 -6.83
C TYR A 123 -12.20 -12.55 -6.90
N ASN A 124 -11.97 -12.04 -8.11
CA ASN A 124 -11.11 -10.86 -8.32
C ASN A 124 -11.85 -9.58 -7.96
N VAL A 125 -11.12 -8.61 -7.36
CA VAL A 125 -11.67 -7.29 -7.05
C VAL A 125 -12.23 -6.62 -8.30
N ARG A 126 -13.37 -5.97 -8.17
CA ARG A 126 -14.02 -5.18 -9.24
C ARG A 126 -13.75 -3.70 -9.13
N GLY A 127 -13.60 -3.18 -7.91
CA GLY A 127 -13.39 -1.77 -7.67
C GLY A 127 -13.72 -1.38 -6.23
N TYR A 128 -13.77 -0.08 -5.98
CA TYR A 128 -14.27 0.48 -4.72
C TYR A 128 -15.79 0.68 -4.78
N ASP A 129 -16.46 0.54 -3.63
CA ASP A 129 -17.92 0.79 -3.53
C ASP A 129 -18.28 2.25 -3.83
N GLY A 130 -17.42 3.18 -3.52
CA GLY A 130 -17.60 4.62 -3.76
C GLY A 130 -17.28 5.10 -5.17
N GLY A 131 -16.87 4.21 -6.08
CA GLY A 131 -16.57 4.56 -7.47
C GLY A 131 -15.18 5.16 -7.71
N ALA A 132 -14.31 5.23 -6.70
CA ALA A 132 -12.91 5.57 -6.92
C ALA A 132 -12.25 4.52 -7.84
N PRO A 133 -11.30 4.91 -8.70
CA PRO A 133 -10.68 3.98 -9.65
C PRO A 133 -9.71 3.03 -8.94
N ILE A 134 -9.96 1.72 -9.04
CA ILE A 134 -9.04 0.71 -8.50
C ILE A 134 -7.72 0.70 -9.27
N GLY A 135 -6.60 0.50 -8.56
CA GLY A 135 -5.27 0.53 -9.17
C GLY A 135 -4.78 1.92 -9.55
N ARG A 136 -5.32 2.94 -8.92
CA ARG A 136 -4.83 4.31 -8.94
C ARG A 136 -4.50 4.75 -7.53
N LEU A 137 -3.42 5.52 -7.37
CA LEU A 137 -3.08 6.13 -6.09
C LEU A 137 -4.22 7.04 -5.65
N LEU A 138 -4.70 6.82 -4.43
CA LEU A 138 -5.70 7.66 -3.78
C LEU A 138 -5.00 8.64 -2.85
N ALA A 139 -5.65 9.77 -2.57
CA ALA A 139 -5.23 10.69 -1.53
C ALA A 139 -6.42 11.04 -0.61
N VAL A 140 -6.12 11.20 0.65
CA VAL A 140 -7.04 11.63 1.70
C VAL A 140 -6.45 12.87 2.35
N LYS A 141 -7.27 13.90 2.58
CA LYS A 141 -6.85 15.16 3.20
C LYS A 141 -7.81 15.57 4.31
N GLY A 142 -7.28 16.03 5.44
CA GLY A 142 -8.08 16.58 6.54
C GLY A 142 -8.64 15.53 7.51
N PHE A 143 -8.10 14.31 7.51
CA PHE A 143 -8.56 13.21 8.38
C PHE A 143 -7.46 12.66 9.30
N ASN A 144 -6.44 13.45 9.57
CA ASN A 144 -5.33 13.02 10.45
C ASN A 144 -5.83 12.58 11.82
N HIS A 145 -5.23 11.52 12.34
CA HIS A 145 -5.60 10.85 13.60
C HIS A 145 -7.02 10.26 13.60
N LYS A 146 -7.58 10.01 12.43
CA LYS A 146 -8.87 9.32 12.26
C LYS A 146 -8.69 7.95 11.62
N TYR A 147 -9.71 7.14 11.75
CA TYR A 147 -9.88 5.89 11.02
C TYR A 147 -11.04 6.07 10.06
N ILE A 148 -10.89 5.58 8.84
CA ILE A 148 -11.94 5.66 7.82
C ILE A 148 -12.29 4.27 7.30
N TYR A 149 -13.50 4.11 6.78
CA TYR A 149 -13.88 2.90 6.08
C TYR A 149 -13.44 2.95 4.62
N ILE A 150 -12.85 1.85 4.15
CA ILE A 150 -12.57 1.61 2.74
C ILE A 150 -13.27 0.30 2.34
N SER A 151 -14.06 0.33 1.29
CA SER A 151 -14.82 -0.84 0.83
C SER A 151 -14.46 -1.24 -0.58
N LEU A 152 -14.13 -2.51 -0.75
CA LEU A 152 -13.89 -3.14 -2.05
C LEU A 152 -15.08 -4.00 -2.45
N LEU A 153 -15.34 -4.05 -3.75
CA LEU A 153 -16.36 -4.90 -4.37
C LEU A 153 -15.73 -6.09 -5.06
N PHE A 154 -16.29 -7.25 -4.81
CA PHE A 154 -15.95 -8.51 -5.44
C PHE A 154 -17.19 -9.14 -6.09
N PRO A 155 -17.02 -10.12 -6.99
CA PRO A 155 -18.14 -10.93 -7.45
C PRO A 155 -18.90 -11.54 -6.28
N LYS A 156 -20.17 -11.82 -6.47
CA LYS A 156 -21.02 -12.43 -5.43
C LYS A 156 -20.45 -13.79 -5.01
N LEU A 157 -20.16 -13.93 -3.73
CA LEU A 157 -19.76 -15.21 -3.13
C LEU A 157 -20.95 -16.19 -3.18
N LYS A 158 -20.66 -17.42 -3.62
CA LYS A 158 -21.61 -18.54 -3.53
C LYS A 158 -22.04 -18.77 -2.07
N LYS A 159 -23.28 -19.17 -1.84
CA LYS A 159 -23.80 -19.44 -0.47
C LYS A 159 -23.00 -20.51 0.27
N SER A 160 -22.38 -21.43 -0.47
CA SER A 160 -21.54 -22.50 0.07
C SER A 160 -20.20 -22.03 0.63
N VAL A 161 -19.72 -20.83 0.26
CA VAL A 161 -18.44 -20.28 0.73
C VAL A 161 -18.56 -19.93 2.19
N LYS A 162 -17.71 -20.54 3.03
CA LYS A 162 -17.75 -20.38 4.51
C LYS A 162 -16.46 -19.78 5.06
N GLU A 163 -15.32 -20.17 4.49
CA GLU A 163 -13.99 -19.76 4.90
C GLU A 163 -13.18 -19.32 3.69
N ILE A 164 -12.53 -18.16 3.78
CA ILE A 164 -11.85 -17.51 2.70
C ILE A 164 -10.48 -16.98 3.13
N ASP A 165 -9.60 -16.78 2.15
CA ASP A 165 -8.46 -15.88 2.24
C ASP A 165 -8.76 -14.63 1.40
N ILE A 166 -8.33 -13.45 1.89
CA ILE A 166 -8.37 -12.20 1.15
C ILE A 166 -6.93 -11.75 0.96
N LEU A 167 -6.47 -11.71 -0.28
CA LEU A 167 -5.07 -11.48 -0.62
C LEU A 167 -4.92 -10.30 -1.58
N GLU A 168 -3.96 -9.42 -1.29
CA GLU A 168 -3.48 -8.43 -2.25
C GLU A 168 -2.26 -9.00 -2.98
N LEU A 169 -2.47 -9.52 -4.18
CA LEU A 169 -1.40 -10.08 -5.01
C LEU A 169 -0.75 -9.00 -5.88
N PRO A 170 0.52 -9.18 -6.28
CA PRO A 170 1.19 -8.24 -7.19
C PRO A 170 0.41 -8.06 -8.49
N HIS A 171 0.35 -6.82 -8.97
CA HIS A 171 -0.29 -6.45 -10.23
C HIS A 171 0.62 -5.51 -11.03
N LYS A 172 0.52 -5.56 -12.37
CA LYS A 172 1.38 -4.75 -13.26
C LYS A 172 1.29 -3.24 -13.02
N LYS A 173 0.13 -2.74 -12.58
CA LYS A 173 -0.09 -1.32 -12.28
C LYS A 173 0.61 -0.86 -11.00
N ASP A 174 0.97 -1.75 -10.10
CA ASP A 174 1.51 -1.38 -8.80
C ASP A 174 2.80 -0.56 -8.93
N LYS A 175 3.69 -0.94 -9.85
CA LYS A 175 4.96 -0.23 -10.09
C LYS A 175 4.77 1.22 -10.53
N GLU A 176 3.67 1.51 -11.23
CA GLU A 176 3.37 2.86 -11.73
C GLU A 176 2.71 3.73 -10.67
N GLN A 177 1.98 3.12 -9.72
CA GLN A 177 1.13 3.80 -8.76
C GLN A 177 1.68 3.85 -7.35
N LEU A 178 2.65 2.98 -6.99
CA LEU A 178 3.24 3.00 -5.66
C LEU A 178 4.37 4.03 -5.56
N PRO A 179 4.33 4.93 -4.56
CA PRO A 179 5.44 5.84 -4.27
C PRO A 179 6.71 5.09 -3.87
N SER A 180 7.84 5.76 -3.97
CA SER A 180 9.15 5.17 -3.64
C SER A 180 9.33 4.83 -2.17
N ASN A 181 8.51 5.39 -1.29
CA ASN A 181 8.46 5.11 0.14
C ASN A 181 7.45 4.04 0.55
N ASP A 182 6.85 3.33 -0.43
CA ASP A 182 6.04 2.16 -0.13
C ASP A 182 6.88 1.08 0.56
N ASP A 183 6.33 0.46 1.60
CA ASP A 183 7.04 -0.54 2.41
C ASP A 183 7.06 -1.94 1.77
N GLY A 184 6.43 -2.10 0.62
CA GLY A 184 6.35 -3.36 -0.12
C GLY A 184 5.49 -4.43 0.53
N LYS A 185 4.77 -4.12 1.61
CA LYS A 185 3.92 -5.07 2.32
C LYS A 185 2.57 -5.21 1.64
N SER A 186 2.18 -6.44 1.36
CA SER A 186 0.86 -6.78 0.86
C SER A 186 -0.16 -6.90 2.00
N LYS A 187 -1.39 -6.48 1.75
CA LYS A 187 -2.52 -6.69 2.64
C LYS A 187 -3.02 -8.13 2.44
N SER A 188 -2.96 -8.94 3.51
CA SER A 188 -3.35 -10.35 3.44
C SER A 188 -4.08 -10.76 4.70
N TYR A 189 -5.20 -11.44 4.52
CA TYR A 189 -6.09 -11.87 5.59
C TYR A 189 -6.42 -13.34 5.37
N PHE A 190 -5.97 -14.21 6.28
CA PHE A 190 -6.05 -15.66 6.13
C PHE A 190 -7.10 -16.27 7.04
N ASN A 191 -7.69 -17.40 6.60
CA ASN A 191 -8.60 -18.23 7.39
C ASN A 191 -9.78 -17.44 7.95
N ILE A 192 -10.37 -16.59 7.12
CA ILE A 192 -11.49 -15.73 7.51
C ILE A 192 -12.79 -16.52 7.41
N LYS A 193 -13.47 -16.69 8.53
CA LYS A 193 -14.82 -17.24 8.58
C LYS A 193 -15.83 -16.15 8.24
N VAL A 194 -16.47 -16.27 7.07
CA VAL A 194 -17.38 -15.23 6.55
C VAL A 194 -18.46 -14.86 7.54
N LYS A 195 -19.00 -15.83 8.28
CA LYS A 195 -20.06 -15.60 9.28
C LYS A 195 -19.65 -14.63 10.40
N ASP A 196 -18.37 -14.59 10.76
CA ASP A 196 -17.86 -13.76 11.86
C ASP A 196 -17.75 -12.27 11.47
N TYR A 197 -17.80 -11.97 10.16
CA TYR A 197 -17.72 -10.62 9.58
C TYR A 197 -19.00 -10.18 8.88
N GLN A 198 -20.05 -10.97 8.94
CA GLN A 198 -21.36 -10.59 8.40
C GLN A 198 -21.98 -9.51 9.32
N THR A 199 -22.16 -8.32 8.77
CA THR A 199 -22.98 -7.30 9.41
C THR A 199 -24.46 -7.66 9.20
N ILE A 200 -25.21 -7.68 10.30
CA ILE A 200 -26.68 -7.63 10.23
C ILE A 200 -26.97 -6.28 9.59
N SER A 201 -27.52 -6.30 8.36
CA SER A 201 -27.90 -5.07 7.68
C SER A 201 -28.92 -4.34 8.53
N ASP A 202 -28.50 -3.31 9.22
CA ASP A 202 -29.41 -2.39 9.85
C ASP A 202 -30.13 -1.63 8.72
N LYS A 203 -31.32 -2.11 8.38
CA LYS A 203 -32.13 -1.57 7.28
C LYS A 203 -32.42 -0.06 7.42
N LYS A 204 -32.13 0.52 8.59
CA LYS A 204 -32.32 1.93 8.89
C LYS A 204 -31.11 2.83 8.60
N ASN A 205 -29.91 2.29 8.50
CA ASN A 205 -28.71 3.07 8.27
C ASN A 205 -28.00 2.62 6.99
N LYS A 206 -28.46 3.09 5.82
CA LYS A 206 -27.69 3.03 4.58
C LYS A 206 -26.46 3.96 4.72
N LYS A 207 -25.43 3.53 5.42
CA LYS A 207 -24.14 4.22 5.39
C LYS A 207 -23.39 3.76 4.12
N ILE A 208 -23.01 4.73 3.30
CA ILE A 208 -22.14 4.50 2.15
C ILE A 208 -20.72 4.51 2.70
N TYR A 209 -19.98 3.42 2.50
CA TYR A 209 -18.57 3.29 2.87
C TYR A 209 -17.74 3.28 1.60
N TYR A 210 -16.66 4.04 1.60
CA TYR A 210 -15.67 4.04 0.51
C TYR A 210 -14.67 2.91 0.66
#